data_3e2d5065ab017e67126371e8815e5141
#
_entry.id   3e2d5065ab017e67126371e8815e5141
#
_cell.length_a   1.000
_cell.length_b   1.000
_cell.length_c   1.000
_cell.angle_alpha   90.00
_cell.angle_beta   90.00
_cell.angle_gamma   90.00
#
_symmetry.space_group_name_H-M   'P 1'
#
loop_
_entity.id
_entity.type
_entity.pdbx_description
1 polymer ?
#
loop_
_entity_poly.entity_id
_entity_poly.type
_entity_poly.pdbx_seq_one_letter_code
_entity_poly.pdbx_strand_id
1 'polypeptide(L)'
;MGAFLIASCSDDDEKWPSEVSQPFVSVTAADGDATITAVISDADKTITFGEFQNMTDLSKVTVTFDMTWGAILKTPGTATAEVNLTSPYSVVVNVGYLHEETYLMSAKPKDIPNPILSAKVGDEEAVIAGNTITIAYKTGMNVNAMVFDIELVPGASLKSPENKTFDLEFADGTLVVTYGGTDYTYVVKQTGYTDPLLSQGWTDETGSFGTLPKYIKVYKTTKLNGVDNNIAYIAIMGPQSTMGVVGNGSDLKTIQELESLDGSWNVYLVGVSSAGTAVQTIIRDGQFVQDPHAINSFATIGQDNNGAYKMAWSQKFDGKLYAFPFRDGSSFTARVQSDGTVWDAKTAVSGIPMVLWNGNVLTEAQTICNDGSNSGWYAGNPAYARAAVGVTAQGKVFAFCGQQVEGSVGVSMLDLAKVMKELGCVSAMSFEGSSSPNMRVNKHETVLNSKAASGSAEKGMQCALVFK
;
A
#
# COMPACT_ATOMS: atom_id res chain seq x y z
N MET A 1 -83.56 -40.64 39.47
CA MET A 1 -83.49 -40.81 38.02
C MET A 1 -83.07 -39.43 37.43
N GLY A 2 -81.83 -39.26 37.15
CA GLY A 2 -81.26 -38.07 36.53
C GLY A 2 -81.14 -38.30 35.04
N ALA A 3 -81.77 -37.49 34.22
CA ALA A 3 -81.65 -37.53 32.80
C ALA A 3 -80.39 -36.71 32.40
N PHE A 4 -79.43 -37.41 31.83
CA PHE A 4 -78.26 -36.73 31.14
C PHE A 4 -78.78 -36.21 29.83
N LEU A 5 -78.83 -34.89 29.69
CA LEU A 5 -78.90 -34.20 28.38
C LEU A 5 -77.55 -34.25 27.73
N ILE A 6 -77.42 -35.00 26.67
CA ILE A 6 -76.28 -34.94 25.78
C ILE A 6 -76.52 -33.73 24.86
N ALA A 7 -75.77 -32.63 25.11
CA ALA A 7 -75.72 -31.55 24.15
C ALA A 7 -74.93 -32.08 22.96
N SER A 8 -75.59 -32.13 21.79
CA SER A 8 -74.92 -32.32 20.49
C SER A 8 -74.10 -31.08 20.20
N CYS A 9 -72.78 -31.19 20.28
CA CYS A 9 -71.91 -30.30 19.63
C CYS A 9 -72.16 -30.43 18.14
N SER A 10 -72.60 -29.38 17.50
CA SER A 10 -72.55 -29.22 16.04
C SER A 10 -71.12 -29.18 15.64
N ASP A 11 -70.66 -30.21 14.92
CA ASP A 11 -69.36 -30.28 14.25
C ASP A 11 -69.35 -29.31 13.06
N ASP A 12 -69.28 -28.01 13.34
CA ASP A 12 -68.77 -27.00 12.41
C ASP A 12 -67.34 -26.64 12.76
N ASP A 13 -66.53 -27.67 13.07
CA ASP A 13 -65.10 -27.54 13.09
C ASP A 13 -64.61 -27.35 11.65
N GLU A 14 -64.34 -26.11 11.25
CA GLU A 14 -63.60 -25.83 10.02
C GLU A 14 -62.31 -26.65 10.08
N LYS A 15 -62.32 -27.76 9.31
CA LYS A 15 -61.14 -28.63 9.27
C LYS A 15 -59.95 -27.86 8.70
N TRP A 16 -58.89 -27.80 9.47
CA TRP A 16 -57.63 -27.24 9.00
C TRP A 16 -57.27 -27.81 7.62
N PRO A 17 -56.95 -26.96 6.62
CA PRO A 17 -56.69 -27.45 5.28
C PRO A 17 -55.45 -28.35 5.26
N SER A 18 -55.52 -29.41 4.47
CA SER A 18 -54.41 -30.33 4.31
C SER A 18 -53.23 -29.71 3.59
N GLU A 19 -53.49 -28.69 2.78
CA GLU A 19 -52.49 -27.95 2.01
C GLU A 19 -53.01 -26.56 1.69
N VAL A 20 -52.11 -25.56 1.73
CA VAL A 20 -52.35 -24.16 1.36
C VAL A 20 -51.39 -23.79 0.28
N SER A 21 -51.87 -23.66 -0.95
CA SER A 21 -51.01 -23.36 -2.14
C SER A 21 -50.53 -21.93 -2.21
N GLN A 22 -51.26 -20.99 -1.58
CA GLN A 22 -50.93 -19.57 -1.52
C GLN A 22 -50.96 -19.10 -0.06
N PRO A 23 -49.85 -19.22 0.66
CA PRO A 23 -49.83 -19.00 2.09
C PRO A 23 -49.97 -17.54 2.53
N PHE A 24 -49.76 -16.59 1.61
CA PHE A 24 -49.87 -15.18 1.89
C PHE A 24 -51.03 -14.54 1.13
N VAL A 25 -51.87 -13.79 1.81
CA VAL A 25 -52.84 -12.88 1.21
C VAL A 25 -52.11 -11.63 0.70
N SER A 26 -51.25 -11.11 1.54
CA SER A 26 -50.35 -9.98 1.17
C SER A 26 -49.14 -9.93 2.08
N VAL A 27 -48.05 -9.31 1.60
CA VAL A 27 -46.90 -8.93 2.40
C VAL A 27 -46.60 -7.47 2.11
N THR A 28 -46.56 -6.66 3.18
CA THR A 28 -46.33 -5.23 3.08
C THR A 28 -45.14 -4.81 3.96
N ALA A 29 -44.49 -3.73 3.61
CA ALA A 29 -43.40 -3.16 4.38
C ALA A 29 -43.60 -1.65 4.60
N ALA A 30 -43.14 -1.13 5.72
CA ALA A 30 -43.06 0.29 5.96
C ALA A 30 -41.94 0.91 5.10
N ASP A 31 -42.22 2.01 4.40
CA ASP A 31 -41.30 2.82 3.62
C ASP A 31 -41.39 4.27 4.12
N GLY A 32 -40.77 4.57 5.25
CA GLY A 32 -41.00 5.80 6.00
C GLY A 32 -42.44 5.86 6.49
N ASP A 33 -43.16 6.92 6.14
CA ASP A 33 -44.61 7.12 6.45
C ASP A 33 -45.52 6.41 5.42
N ALA A 34 -44.96 5.80 4.38
CA ALA A 34 -45.68 5.08 3.35
C ALA A 34 -45.62 3.57 3.57
N THR A 35 -46.40 2.83 2.78
CA THR A 35 -46.39 1.35 2.76
C THR A 35 -46.15 0.87 1.34
N ILE A 36 -45.26 -0.11 1.18
CA ILE A 36 -44.99 -0.80 -0.08
C ILE A 36 -45.51 -2.23 0.00
N THR A 37 -46.14 -2.74 -1.06
CA THR A 37 -46.65 -4.12 -1.13
C THR A 37 -45.72 -4.94 -2.00
N ALA A 38 -45.38 -6.14 -1.53
CA ALA A 38 -44.53 -7.06 -2.25
C ALA A 38 -45.28 -7.80 -3.37
N VAL A 39 -44.56 -8.19 -4.40
CA VAL A 39 -44.98 -9.21 -5.36
C VAL A 39 -44.57 -10.59 -4.82
N ILE A 40 -45.54 -11.50 -4.75
CA ILE A 40 -45.35 -12.85 -4.24
C ILE A 40 -45.40 -13.81 -5.42
N SER A 41 -44.40 -14.68 -5.55
CA SER A 41 -44.38 -15.79 -6.50
C SER A 41 -44.34 -17.12 -5.71
N ASP A 42 -45.46 -17.83 -5.67
CA ASP A 42 -45.55 -19.13 -5.02
C ASP A 42 -44.79 -20.19 -5.82
N ALA A 43 -44.67 -20.02 -7.14
CA ALA A 43 -43.92 -20.94 -8.00
C ALA A 43 -42.40 -20.85 -7.77
N ASP A 44 -41.89 -19.64 -7.62
CA ASP A 44 -40.45 -19.38 -7.42
C ASP A 44 -40.07 -19.26 -5.95
N LYS A 45 -41.06 -19.30 -5.05
CA LYS A 45 -40.90 -19.10 -3.62
C LYS A 45 -40.20 -17.80 -3.27
N THR A 46 -40.67 -16.69 -3.88
CA THR A 46 -40.11 -15.35 -3.68
C THR A 46 -41.15 -14.36 -3.19
N ILE A 47 -40.71 -13.41 -2.38
CA ILE A 47 -41.44 -12.22 -1.93
C ILE A 47 -40.54 -11.03 -2.32
N THR A 48 -40.95 -10.25 -3.28
CA THR A 48 -40.12 -9.18 -3.81
C THR A 48 -40.80 -7.82 -3.62
N PHE A 49 -40.20 -7.00 -2.79
CA PHE A 49 -40.54 -5.58 -2.74
C PHE A 49 -39.89 -4.87 -3.92
N GLY A 50 -40.57 -3.88 -4.46
CA GLY A 50 -39.97 -2.94 -5.40
C GLY A 50 -38.89 -2.08 -4.72
N GLU A 51 -38.52 -1.00 -5.42
CA GLU A 51 -37.61 0.01 -4.87
C GLU A 51 -38.34 0.84 -3.82
N PHE A 52 -37.76 0.93 -2.62
CA PHE A 52 -38.22 1.83 -1.57
C PHE A 52 -37.99 3.28 -2.00
N GLN A 53 -38.97 4.14 -1.80
CA GLN A 53 -38.91 5.54 -2.22
C GLN A 53 -38.40 6.49 -1.13
N ASN A 54 -38.49 6.06 0.13
CA ASN A 54 -38.17 6.89 1.28
C ASN A 54 -37.02 6.32 2.15
N MET A 55 -36.75 5.02 2.06
CA MET A 55 -35.73 4.36 2.89
C MET A 55 -34.48 4.02 2.08
N THR A 56 -33.32 4.45 2.60
CA THR A 56 -31.98 4.09 2.08
C THR A 56 -31.35 2.95 2.86
N ASP A 57 -31.70 2.80 4.13
CA ASP A 57 -31.22 1.72 5.00
C ASP A 57 -32.32 0.67 5.20
N LEU A 58 -32.06 -0.52 4.70
CA LEU A 58 -32.98 -1.67 4.83
C LEU A 58 -32.55 -2.65 5.91
N SER A 59 -31.67 -2.28 6.83
CA SER A 59 -31.20 -3.15 7.93
C SER A 59 -32.28 -3.45 8.96
N LYS A 60 -33.31 -2.57 9.03
CA LYS A 60 -34.44 -2.65 9.97
C LYS A 60 -35.72 -2.20 9.30
N VAL A 61 -36.33 -3.12 8.57
CA VAL A 61 -37.60 -2.88 7.88
C VAL A 61 -38.73 -3.56 8.63
N THR A 62 -39.76 -2.80 8.98
CA THR A 62 -40.99 -3.35 9.55
C THR A 62 -41.81 -3.98 8.42
N VAL A 63 -41.97 -5.30 8.45
CA VAL A 63 -42.75 -6.06 7.47
C VAL A 63 -43.99 -6.65 8.14
N THR A 64 -45.12 -6.59 7.47
CA THR A 64 -46.39 -7.17 7.90
C THR A 64 -46.84 -8.23 6.92
N PHE A 65 -47.13 -9.42 7.46
CA PHE A 65 -47.60 -10.61 6.73
C PHE A 65 -49.08 -10.82 7.01
N ASP A 66 -49.89 -10.76 5.96
CA ASP A 66 -51.28 -11.18 5.99
C ASP A 66 -51.36 -12.61 5.46
N MET A 67 -51.77 -13.54 6.31
CA MET A 67 -51.68 -14.97 6.04
C MET A 67 -53.01 -15.53 5.55
N THR A 68 -52.97 -16.43 4.58
CA THR A 68 -54.12 -17.22 4.19
C THR A 68 -54.51 -18.15 5.35
N TRP A 69 -55.81 -18.32 5.53
CA TRP A 69 -56.32 -19.24 6.55
C TRP A 69 -55.75 -20.67 6.36
N GLY A 70 -55.21 -21.22 7.42
CA GLY A 70 -54.53 -22.50 7.39
C GLY A 70 -53.02 -22.48 7.16
N ALA A 71 -52.44 -21.30 6.83
CA ALA A 71 -51.01 -21.10 6.81
C ALA A 71 -50.51 -20.52 8.15
N ILE A 72 -49.33 -20.95 8.59
CA ILE A 72 -48.71 -20.45 9.83
C ILE A 72 -47.30 -19.91 9.55
N LEU A 73 -47.07 -18.63 9.85
CA LEU A 73 -45.76 -18.02 9.76
C LEU A 73 -44.82 -18.54 10.86
N LYS A 74 -43.70 -19.16 10.47
CA LYS A 74 -42.68 -19.73 11.37
C LYS A 74 -41.52 -18.79 11.57
N THR A 75 -41.08 -18.14 10.49
CA THR A 75 -40.04 -17.16 10.52
C THR A 75 -40.51 -15.96 9.69
N PRO A 76 -40.56 -14.76 10.30
CA PRO A 76 -40.08 -14.33 11.63
C PRO A 76 -40.94 -14.77 12.85
N GLY A 77 -42.05 -15.46 12.66
CA GLY A 77 -42.89 -16.01 13.75
C GLY A 77 -43.96 -15.08 14.29
N THR A 78 -44.01 -13.84 13.87
CA THR A 78 -45.02 -12.82 14.16
C THR A 78 -45.53 -12.17 12.89
N ALA A 79 -46.83 -11.86 12.84
CA ALA A 79 -47.47 -11.26 11.67
C ALA A 79 -46.85 -9.87 11.32
N THR A 80 -46.25 -9.15 12.27
CA THR A 80 -45.47 -7.97 12.04
C THR A 80 -44.13 -8.13 12.72
N ALA A 81 -43.04 -7.90 11.98
CA ALA A 81 -41.68 -8.08 12.46
C ALA A 81 -40.73 -7.05 11.82
N GLU A 82 -39.67 -6.69 12.56
CA GLU A 82 -38.53 -5.95 12.03
C GLU A 82 -37.53 -6.98 11.44
N VAL A 83 -37.18 -6.79 10.17
CA VAL A 83 -36.30 -7.70 9.43
C VAL A 83 -35.19 -6.94 8.72
N ASN A 84 -34.05 -7.59 8.51
CA ASN A 84 -32.94 -7.04 7.73
C ASN A 84 -33.09 -7.47 6.26
N LEU A 85 -33.34 -6.51 5.36
CA LEU A 85 -33.47 -6.71 3.91
C LEU A 85 -32.28 -6.18 3.12
N THR A 86 -31.13 -5.94 3.76
CA THR A 86 -29.87 -5.61 3.05
C THR A 86 -29.34 -6.79 2.23
N SER A 87 -29.82 -7.98 2.53
CA SER A 87 -29.66 -9.23 1.77
C SER A 87 -30.97 -10.01 1.80
N PRO A 88 -31.18 -11.01 0.91
CA PRO A 88 -32.39 -11.80 0.90
C PRO A 88 -32.66 -12.46 2.28
N TYR A 89 -33.86 -12.27 2.81
CA TYR A 89 -34.31 -12.78 4.10
C TYR A 89 -35.17 -14.04 3.89
N SER A 90 -34.91 -15.11 4.65
CA SER A 90 -35.68 -16.36 4.56
C SER A 90 -36.95 -16.27 5.41
N VAL A 91 -38.11 -16.37 4.75
CA VAL A 91 -39.43 -16.46 5.37
C VAL A 91 -39.88 -17.93 5.35
N VAL A 92 -40.12 -18.52 6.51
CA VAL A 92 -40.57 -19.90 6.62
C VAL A 92 -42.03 -19.94 7.01
N VAL A 93 -42.84 -20.70 6.27
CA VAL A 93 -44.27 -20.84 6.46
C VAL A 93 -44.70 -22.30 6.43
N ASN A 94 -45.56 -22.69 7.37
CA ASN A 94 -46.26 -23.96 7.33
C ASN A 94 -47.47 -23.83 6.38
N VAL A 95 -47.52 -24.66 5.35
CA VAL A 95 -48.57 -24.64 4.30
C VAL A 95 -49.52 -25.85 4.37
N GLY A 96 -49.63 -26.48 5.53
CA GLY A 96 -50.46 -27.64 5.80
C GLY A 96 -49.94 -28.40 7.00
N TYR A 97 -50.43 -29.63 7.17
CA TYR A 97 -50.31 -30.37 8.44
C TYR A 97 -48.86 -30.71 8.84
N LEU A 98 -47.87 -30.78 7.97
CA LEU A 98 -46.46 -31.06 8.27
C LEU A 98 -45.53 -30.57 7.12
N HIS A 99 -45.99 -29.65 6.32
CA HIS A 99 -45.20 -29.17 5.19
C HIS A 99 -44.75 -27.72 5.39
N GLU A 100 -43.46 -27.51 5.38
CA GLU A 100 -42.85 -26.16 5.46
C GLU A 100 -42.30 -25.74 4.11
N GLU A 101 -42.53 -24.50 3.79
CA GLU A 101 -41.97 -23.84 2.61
C GLU A 101 -41.14 -22.64 3.01
N THR A 102 -40.08 -22.38 2.26
CA THR A 102 -39.20 -21.22 2.46
C THR A 102 -39.29 -20.27 1.27
N TYR A 103 -39.62 -19.04 1.53
CA TYR A 103 -39.62 -17.94 0.56
C TYR A 103 -38.42 -17.06 0.80
N LEU A 104 -37.78 -16.60 -0.28
CA LEU A 104 -36.74 -15.60 -0.22
C LEU A 104 -37.34 -14.20 -0.41
N MET A 105 -37.30 -13.40 0.63
CA MET A 105 -37.80 -12.03 0.62
C MET A 105 -36.65 -11.06 0.32
N SER A 106 -36.87 -10.19 -0.68
CA SER A 106 -35.86 -9.21 -1.16
C SER A 106 -36.47 -7.84 -1.39
N ALA A 107 -35.62 -6.82 -1.30
CA ALA A 107 -36.00 -5.43 -1.52
C ALA A 107 -34.84 -4.65 -2.14
N LYS A 108 -35.12 -3.47 -2.68
CA LYS A 108 -34.11 -2.49 -3.11
C LYS A 108 -34.29 -1.21 -2.30
N PRO A 109 -33.21 -0.62 -1.76
CA PRO A 109 -33.28 0.68 -1.12
C PRO A 109 -33.61 1.77 -2.15
N LYS A 110 -33.97 2.96 -1.66
CA LYS A 110 -34.17 4.14 -2.48
C LYS A 110 -32.97 4.38 -3.40
N ASP A 111 -33.22 4.58 -4.68
CA ASP A 111 -32.17 4.96 -5.62
C ASP A 111 -31.62 6.35 -5.30
N ILE A 112 -30.31 6.46 -5.26
CA ILE A 112 -29.60 7.73 -5.02
C ILE A 112 -28.41 7.83 -5.96
N PRO A 113 -28.17 9.02 -6.54
CA PRO A 113 -27.08 9.19 -7.51
C PRO A 113 -25.69 9.18 -6.85
N ASN A 114 -25.62 9.47 -5.54
CA ASN A 114 -24.37 9.56 -4.81
C ASN A 114 -24.53 9.09 -3.35
N PRO A 115 -23.94 7.94 -2.96
CA PRO A 115 -24.01 7.44 -1.59
C PRO A 115 -23.05 8.12 -0.61
N ILE A 116 -22.27 9.12 -1.02
CA ILE A 116 -21.39 9.90 -0.15
C ILE A 116 -22.04 11.24 0.17
N LEU A 117 -22.28 11.51 1.44
CA LEU A 117 -22.83 12.78 1.93
C LEU A 117 -21.77 13.85 2.05
N SER A 118 -20.62 13.50 2.64
CA SER A 118 -19.47 14.39 2.81
C SER A 118 -18.16 13.62 2.85
N ALA A 119 -17.07 14.31 2.53
CA ALA A 119 -15.71 13.81 2.69
C ALA A 119 -14.80 14.97 3.10
N LYS A 120 -13.89 14.75 4.06
CA LYS A 120 -12.93 15.76 4.52
C LYS A 120 -11.61 15.14 4.97
N VAL A 121 -10.56 15.96 5.03
CA VAL A 121 -9.24 15.59 5.58
C VAL A 121 -8.92 16.60 6.69
N GLY A 122 -8.93 16.15 7.94
CA GLY A 122 -8.91 17.07 9.09
C GLY A 122 -10.11 18.01 9.05
N ASP A 123 -9.86 19.30 9.02
CA ASP A 123 -10.89 20.35 8.96
C ASP A 123 -11.24 20.81 7.53
N GLU A 124 -10.53 20.30 6.50
CA GLU A 124 -10.76 20.71 5.12
C GLU A 124 -11.79 19.82 4.43
N GLU A 125 -12.85 20.45 3.91
CA GLU A 125 -13.90 19.78 3.15
C GLU A 125 -13.44 19.45 1.73
N ALA A 126 -13.74 18.24 1.27
CA ALA A 126 -13.52 17.85 -0.11
C ALA A 126 -14.74 18.19 -0.99
N VAL A 127 -14.49 18.56 -2.22
CA VAL A 127 -15.54 18.77 -3.23
C VAL A 127 -15.89 17.42 -3.86
N ILE A 128 -17.15 17.02 -3.79
CA ILE A 128 -17.69 15.83 -4.43
C ILE A 128 -18.44 16.26 -5.69
N ALA A 129 -17.95 15.86 -6.86
CA ALA A 129 -18.56 16.18 -8.14
C ALA A 129 -18.68 14.92 -9.00
N GLY A 130 -19.90 14.41 -9.18
CA GLY A 130 -20.14 13.13 -9.83
C GLY A 130 -19.37 12.01 -9.11
N ASN A 131 -18.50 11.33 -9.80
CA ASN A 131 -17.66 10.25 -9.27
C ASN A 131 -16.24 10.72 -8.89
N THR A 132 -16.05 12.00 -8.59
CA THR A 132 -14.75 12.55 -8.21
C THR A 132 -14.84 13.27 -6.86
N ILE A 133 -13.90 12.95 -5.98
CA ILE A 133 -13.69 13.59 -4.69
C ILE A 133 -12.38 14.36 -4.76
N THR A 134 -12.43 15.68 -4.63
CA THR A 134 -11.26 16.55 -4.75
C THR A 134 -11.02 17.28 -3.43
N ILE A 135 -9.81 17.11 -2.85
CA ILE A 135 -9.38 17.85 -1.65
C ILE A 135 -8.35 18.91 -2.04
N ALA A 136 -8.53 20.13 -1.53
CA ALA A 136 -7.52 21.17 -1.66
C ALA A 136 -6.39 20.92 -0.65
N TYR A 137 -5.14 20.83 -1.13
CA TYR A 137 -3.99 20.68 -0.26
C TYR A 137 -3.80 21.90 0.63
N LYS A 138 -3.55 21.69 1.89
CA LYS A 138 -3.10 22.71 2.85
C LYS A 138 -1.74 22.34 3.42
N THR A 139 -0.93 23.33 3.67
CA THR A 139 0.39 23.14 4.30
C THR A 139 0.27 22.34 5.59
N GLY A 140 1.05 21.27 5.69
CA GLY A 140 1.02 20.35 6.82
C GLY A 140 0.20 19.07 6.60
N MET A 141 -0.59 18.98 5.53
CA MET A 141 -1.22 17.71 5.14
C MET A 141 -0.17 16.70 4.67
N ASN A 142 -0.31 15.47 5.08
CA ASN A 142 0.54 14.38 4.60
C ASN A 142 -0.03 13.79 3.31
N VAL A 143 0.42 14.27 2.16
CA VAL A 143 -0.08 13.82 0.84
C VAL A 143 0.14 12.33 0.57
N ASN A 144 1.10 11.71 1.26
CA ASN A 144 1.43 10.28 1.11
C ASN A 144 0.53 9.38 1.93
N ALA A 145 -0.23 9.94 2.87
CA ALA A 145 -1.14 9.20 3.73
C ALA A 145 -2.29 10.12 4.17
N MET A 146 -3.05 10.61 3.21
CA MET A 146 -4.25 11.40 3.49
C MET A 146 -5.36 10.49 3.98
N VAL A 147 -5.77 10.69 5.22
CA VAL A 147 -6.90 9.97 5.83
C VAL A 147 -8.15 10.80 5.65
N PHE A 148 -9.14 10.25 4.92
CA PHE A 148 -10.42 10.90 4.72
C PHE A 148 -11.42 10.49 5.79
N ASP A 149 -12.13 11.46 6.35
CA ASP A 149 -13.37 11.23 7.08
C ASP A 149 -14.52 11.30 6.06
N ILE A 150 -15.22 10.19 5.87
CA ILE A 150 -16.25 10.04 4.84
C ILE A 150 -17.55 9.68 5.51
N GLU A 151 -18.56 10.52 5.29
CA GLU A 151 -19.92 10.29 5.73
C GLU A 151 -20.73 9.69 4.57
N LEU A 152 -21.40 8.58 4.84
CA LEU A 152 -22.20 7.86 3.87
C LEU A 152 -23.68 8.00 4.18
N VAL A 153 -24.52 7.86 3.17
CA VAL A 153 -25.96 7.71 3.39
C VAL A 153 -26.22 6.42 4.19
N PRO A 154 -27.25 6.39 5.04
CA PRO A 154 -27.66 5.16 5.72
C PRO A 154 -27.87 4.02 4.71
N GLY A 155 -27.36 2.82 5.04
CA GLY A 155 -27.39 1.65 4.15
C GLY A 155 -26.24 1.55 3.16
N ALA A 156 -25.39 2.57 3.02
CA ALA A 156 -24.15 2.48 2.26
C ALA A 156 -22.97 2.01 3.14
N SER A 157 -22.02 1.35 2.52
CA SER A 157 -20.81 0.88 3.19
C SER A 157 -19.55 1.11 2.36
N LEU A 158 -18.42 1.34 3.03
CA LEU A 158 -17.12 1.40 2.37
C LEU A 158 -16.67 0.00 1.99
N LYS A 159 -16.21 -0.17 0.76
CA LYS A 159 -15.65 -1.42 0.26
C LYS A 159 -14.12 -1.37 0.14
N SER A 160 -13.55 -0.27 -0.34
CA SER A 160 -12.10 -0.13 -0.53
C SER A 160 -11.71 1.34 -0.74
N PRO A 161 -10.59 1.81 -0.16
CA PRO A 161 -9.87 1.18 0.97
C PRO A 161 -10.64 1.38 2.28
N GLU A 162 -10.72 0.33 3.10
CA GLU A 162 -11.44 0.37 4.38
C GLU A 162 -10.85 1.38 5.37
N ASN A 163 -9.52 1.57 5.34
CA ASN A 163 -8.80 2.53 6.19
C ASN A 163 -8.94 3.98 5.74
N LYS A 164 -9.60 4.25 4.59
CA LYS A 164 -9.83 5.59 4.02
C LYS A 164 -8.53 6.39 3.80
N THR A 165 -7.41 5.73 3.64
CA THR A 165 -6.08 6.35 3.50
C THR A 165 -5.61 6.29 2.05
N PHE A 166 -5.17 7.42 1.52
CA PHE A 166 -4.74 7.57 0.13
C PHE A 166 -3.36 8.21 0.06
N ASP A 167 -2.48 7.64 -0.76
CA ASP A 167 -1.28 8.32 -1.24
C ASP A 167 -1.65 9.11 -2.51
N LEU A 168 -1.76 10.42 -2.36
CA LEU A 168 -2.17 11.34 -3.43
C LEU A 168 -1.00 12.20 -3.96
N GLU A 169 0.24 11.83 -3.62
CA GLU A 169 1.40 12.56 -4.08
C GLU A 169 1.67 12.33 -5.57
N PHE A 170 1.62 11.08 -6.00
CA PHE A 170 2.01 10.70 -7.35
C PHE A 170 0.84 10.26 -8.23
N ALA A 171 -0.30 9.94 -7.65
CA ALA A 171 -1.46 9.45 -8.40
C ALA A 171 -2.76 9.69 -7.67
N ASP A 172 -3.85 9.73 -8.45
CA ASP A 172 -5.19 9.72 -7.91
C ASP A 172 -5.50 8.38 -7.22
N GLY A 173 -6.19 8.44 -6.10
CA GLY A 173 -6.70 7.28 -5.38
C GLY A 173 -8.02 6.77 -5.97
N THR A 174 -8.44 5.59 -5.55
CA THR A 174 -9.74 5.01 -5.90
C THR A 174 -10.47 4.63 -4.63
N LEU A 175 -11.70 5.12 -4.47
CA LEU A 175 -12.62 4.76 -3.39
C LEU A 175 -13.80 3.99 -3.97
N VAL A 176 -14.19 2.90 -3.32
CA VAL A 176 -15.38 2.13 -3.70
C VAL A 176 -16.34 2.11 -2.53
N VAL A 177 -17.58 2.50 -2.78
CA VAL A 177 -18.69 2.46 -1.84
C VAL A 177 -19.76 1.52 -2.40
N THR A 178 -20.26 0.61 -1.59
CA THR A 178 -21.38 -0.28 -1.96
C THR A 178 -22.66 0.29 -1.37
N TYR A 179 -23.70 0.39 -2.21
CA TYR A 179 -25.05 0.78 -1.82
C TYR A 179 -26.09 0.06 -2.67
N GLY A 180 -27.11 -0.51 -2.04
CA GLY A 180 -28.16 -1.25 -2.73
C GLY A 180 -27.65 -2.44 -3.57
N GLY A 181 -26.53 -3.03 -3.20
CA GLY A 181 -25.88 -4.11 -3.95
C GLY A 181 -25.06 -3.63 -5.17
N THR A 182 -24.97 -2.31 -5.39
CA THR A 182 -24.20 -1.71 -6.49
C THR A 182 -22.95 -1.03 -5.96
N ASP A 183 -21.82 -1.20 -6.67
CA ASP A 183 -20.55 -0.55 -6.36
C ASP A 183 -20.44 0.80 -7.09
N TYR A 184 -20.22 1.84 -6.31
CA TYR A 184 -19.94 3.21 -6.77
C TYR A 184 -18.45 3.47 -6.65
N THR A 185 -17.78 3.72 -7.76
CA THR A 185 -16.34 3.97 -7.79
C THR A 185 -16.05 5.45 -7.97
N TYR A 186 -15.25 6.00 -7.05
CA TYR A 186 -14.83 7.40 -7.03
C TYR A 186 -13.34 7.52 -7.28
N VAL A 187 -12.97 8.55 -8.04
CA VAL A 187 -11.58 9.00 -8.14
C VAL A 187 -11.35 10.01 -7.01
N VAL A 188 -10.36 9.75 -6.18
CA VAL A 188 -9.94 10.63 -5.08
C VAL A 188 -8.66 11.33 -5.50
N LYS A 189 -8.65 12.67 -5.52
CA LYS A 189 -7.49 13.47 -5.91
C LYS A 189 -7.30 14.69 -5.04
N GLN A 190 -6.08 15.20 -5.03
CA GLN A 190 -5.75 16.47 -4.41
C GLN A 190 -5.49 17.54 -5.47
N THR A 191 -5.59 18.80 -5.07
CA THR A 191 -5.20 19.96 -5.87
C THR A 191 -4.39 20.93 -5.02
N GLY A 192 -3.49 21.66 -5.68
CA GLY A 192 -2.67 22.70 -5.00
C GLY A 192 -1.40 22.18 -4.33
N TYR A 193 -1.16 20.86 -4.27
CA TYR A 193 0.14 20.35 -3.86
C TYR A 193 1.16 20.59 -4.98
N THR A 194 2.26 21.21 -4.62
CA THR A 194 3.42 21.34 -5.51
C THR A 194 4.54 20.48 -4.96
N ASP A 195 5.07 19.62 -5.80
CA ASP A 195 6.21 18.78 -5.46
C ASP A 195 7.40 19.63 -5.00
N PRO A 196 7.89 19.47 -3.75
CA PRO A 196 8.98 20.28 -3.22
C PRO A 196 10.29 20.12 -3.99
N LEU A 197 10.50 18.99 -4.66
CA LEU A 197 11.70 18.73 -5.45
C LEU A 197 11.84 19.71 -6.62
N LEU A 198 10.74 20.12 -7.25
CA LEU A 198 10.77 21.10 -8.33
C LEU A 198 11.31 22.45 -7.83
N SER A 199 10.94 22.86 -6.61
CA SER A 199 11.46 24.10 -6.01
C SER A 199 12.92 23.99 -5.57
N GLN A 200 13.43 22.78 -5.38
CA GLN A 200 14.83 22.50 -5.05
C GLN A 200 15.73 22.36 -6.28
N GLY A 201 15.20 22.58 -7.48
CA GLY A 201 15.97 22.52 -8.74
C GLY A 201 16.04 21.14 -9.37
N TRP A 202 15.16 20.21 -8.97
CA TRP A 202 14.97 18.96 -9.66
C TRP A 202 13.92 19.12 -10.76
N THR A 203 14.06 18.38 -11.84
CA THR A 203 13.11 18.30 -12.96
C THR A 203 12.53 16.90 -13.01
N ASP A 204 11.21 16.78 -13.10
CA ASP A 204 10.53 15.49 -13.30
C ASP A 204 10.83 14.96 -14.71
N GLU A 205 11.57 13.87 -14.78
CA GLU A 205 11.96 13.18 -16.01
C GLU A 205 11.23 11.83 -16.16
N THR A 206 10.26 11.56 -15.32
CA THR A 206 9.55 10.25 -15.28
C THR A 206 9.06 9.82 -16.67
N GLY A 207 8.52 10.78 -17.46
CA GLY A 207 8.03 10.52 -18.81
C GLY A 207 9.10 10.08 -19.81
N SER A 208 10.39 10.39 -19.56
CA SER A 208 11.51 10.00 -20.42
C SER A 208 11.83 8.50 -20.31
N PHE A 209 11.31 7.82 -19.30
CA PHE A 209 11.57 6.40 -19.01
C PHE A 209 10.40 5.48 -19.38
N GLY A 210 9.47 5.94 -20.21
CA GLY A 210 8.31 5.16 -20.63
C GLY A 210 7.27 4.97 -19.50
N THR A 211 6.53 3.86 -19.55
CA THR A 211 5.49 3.60 -18.54
C THR A 211 6.11 2.97 -17.30
N LEU A 212 6.07 3.71 -16.20
CA LEU A 212 6.48 3.25 -14.86
C LEU A 212 5.23 3.02 -13.97
N PRO A 213 5.32 2.18 -12.93
CA PRO A 213 4.33 2.16 -11.86
C PRO A 213 4.09 3.56 -11.29
N LYS A 214 2.85 3.88 -10.94
CA LYS A 214 2.46 5.23 -10.49
C LYS A 214 3.24 5.71 -9.26
N TYR A 215 3.75 4.78 -8.46
CA TYR A 215 4.55 5.06 -7.27
C TYR A 215 6.06 5.14 -7.54
N ILE A 216 6.48 5.12 -8.80
CA ILE A 216 7.89 5.34 -9.19
C ILE A 216 7.97 6.63 -9.98
N LYS A 217 8.80 7.54 -9.51
CA LYS A 217 9.13 8.83 -10.16
C LYS A 217 10.62 8.95 -10.36
N VAL A 218 11.02 9.64 -11.43
CA VAL A 218 12.44 9.89 -11.76
C VAL A 218 12.64 11.37 -11.92
N TYR A 219 13.63 11.90 -11.22
CA TYR A 219 14.01 13.32 -11.31
C TYR A 219 15.48 13.46 -11.70
N LYS A 220 15.76 14.56 -12.36
CA LYS A 220 17.11 14.98 -12.75
C LYS A 220 17.43 16.35 -12.19
N THR A 221 18.67 16.57 -11.81
CA THR A 221 19.18 17.91 -11.56
C THR A 221 20.53 18.11 -12.25
N THR A 222 20.88 19.37 -12.48
CA THR A 222 22.22 19.79 -12.89
C THR A 222 22.91 20.62 -11.81
N LYS A 223 22.28 20.73 -10.62
CA LYS A 223 22.79 21.53 -9.51
C LYS A 223 22.54 20.77 -8.18
N LEU A 224 23.59 20.52 -7.41
CA LEU A 224 23.53 19.91 -6.11
C LEU A 224 24.16 20.77 -5.04
N ASN A 225 23.54 20.99 -3.89
CA ASN A 225 24.04 21.82 -2.79
C ASN A 225 24.51 23.22 -3.26
N GLY A 226 23.81 23.80 -4.21
CA GLY A 226 24.19 25.10 -4.76
C GLY A 226 25.36 25.06 -5.76
N VAL A 227 25.97 23.89 -6.02
CA VAL A 227 27.06 23.72 -7.01
C VAL A 227 26.46 23.39 -8.36
N ASP A 228 26.69 24.27 -9.34
CA ASP A 228 26.33 24.04 -10.74
C ASP A 228 27.23 22.98 -11.39
N ASN A 229 26.82 22.49 -12.56
CA ASN A 229 27.54 21.44 -13.30
C ASN A 229 27.64 20.13 -12.49
N ASN A 230 26.53 19.69 -11.93
CA ASN A 230 26.44 18.47 -11.13
C ASN A 230 25.24 17.65 -11.57
N ILE A 231 25.42 16.81 -12.59
CA ILE A 231 24.35 15.98 -13.11
C ILE A 231 24.09 14.84 -12.13
N ALA A 232 22.84 14.77 -11.65
CA ALA A 232 22.39 13.64 -10.83
C ALA A 232 20.95 13.27 -11.17
N TYR A 233 20.64 12.01 -10.94
CA TYR A 233 19.30 11.46 -11.01
C TYR A 233 18.90 10.85 -9.68
N ILE A 234 17.62 10.92 -9.38
CA ILE A 234 16.99 10.15 -8.32
C ILE A 234 15.80 9.39 -8.89
N ALA A 235 15.68 8.12 -8.50
CA ALA A 235 14.44 7.38 -8.62
C ALA A 235 13.80 7.29 -7.24
N ILE A 236 12.54 7.68 -7.15
CA ILE A 236 11.75 7.64 -5.90
C ILE A 236 10.76 6.50 -6.01
N MET A 237 10.78 5.61 -5.06
CA MET A 237 9.85 4.50 -4.93
C MET A 237 8.94 4.72 -3.73
N GLY A 238 7.63 4.63 -3.93
CA GLY A 238 6.65 4.68 -2.84
C GLY A 238 6.78 3.50 -1.87
N PRO A 239 6.18 3.58 -0.67
CA PRO A 239 6.29 2.52 0.35
C PRO A 239 5.74 1.15 -0.09
N GLN A 240 4.87 1.12 -1.08
CA GLN A 240 4.31 -0.10 -1.67
C GLN A 240 5.25 -0.80 -2.66
N SER A 241 6.40 -0.20 -2.97
CA SER A 241 7.39 -0.80 -3.87
C SER A 241 8.02 -2.06 -3.28
N THR A 242 8.44 -2.95 -4.17
CA THR A 242 9.18 -4.15 -3.79
C THR A 242 10.65 -3.97 -4.10
N MET A 243 11.51 -4.31 -3.15
CA MET A 243 12.96 -4.34 -3.28
C MET A 243 13.44 -5.75 -3.63
N GLY A 244 14.40 -5.85 -4.51
CA GLY A 244 15.07 -7.08 -4.89
C GLY A 244 16.56 -6.91 -5.08
N VAL A 245 17.23 -8.02 -5.38
CA VAL A 245 18.64 -8.07 -5.75
C VAL A 245 18.81 -8.94 -6.98
N VAL A 246 19.48 -8.42 -8.00
CA VAL A 246 19.86 -9.17 -9.20
C VAL A 246 21.38 -9.33 -9.25
N GLY A 247 21.86 -10.53 -9.58
CA GLY A 247 23.25 -10.94 -9.52
C GLY A 247 23.47 -12.09 -8.54
N ASN A 248 24.63 -12.72 -8.59
CA ASN A 248 24.95 -13.91 -7.78
C ASN A 248 25.95 -13.65 -6.66
N GLY A 249 26.39 -12.41 -6.48
CA GLY A 249 27.34 -12.03 -5.43
C GLY A 249 28.80 -12.43 -5.73
N SER A 250 29.11 -13.05 -6.87
CA SER A 250 30.47 -13.50 -7.25
C SER A 250 30.93 -12.96 -8.59
N ASP A 251 30.10 -13.09 -9.61
CA ASP A 251 30.45 -12.67 -10.96
C ASP A 251 30.29 -11.18 -11.17
N LEU A 252 31.32 -10.55 -11.71
CA LEU A 252 31.25 -9.12 -12.03
C LEU A 252 30.59 -8.93 -13.39
N LYS A 253 29.47 -8.19 -13.37
CA LYS A 253 28.63 -7.87 -14.53
C LYS A 253 28.34 -6.38 -14.60
N THR A 254 28.28 -5.85 -15.82
CA THR A 254 27.77 -4.50 -16.06
C THR A 254 26.29 -4.41 -15.63
N ILE A 255 25.78 -3.21 -15.44
CA ILE A 255 24.36 -3.04 -15.06
C ILE A 255 23.40 -3.56 -16.14
N GLN A 256 23.79 -3.50 -17.42
CA GLN A 256 23.03 -4.06 -18.54
C GLN A 256 23.00 -5.58 -18.52
N GLU A 257 24.15 -6.19 -18.20
CA GLU A 257 24.22 -7.65 -18.03
C GLU A 257 23.41 -8.11 -16.82
N LEU A 258 23.43 -7.35 -15.71
CA LEU A 258 22.57 -7.61 -14.55
C LEU A 258 21.09 -7.48 -14.90
N GLU A 259 20.69 -6.42 -15.60
CA GLU A 259 19.31 -6.27 -16.10
C GLU A 259 18.90 -7.43 -17.01
N SER A 260 19.81 -7.97 -17.80
CA SER A 260 19.55 -9.10 -18.69
C SER A 260 19.31 -10.42 -17.95
N LEU A 261 19.77 -10.54 -16.69
CA LEU A 261 19.48 -11.71 -15.85
C LEU A 261 18.04 -11.76 -15.37
N ASP A 262 17.44 -10.59 -15.09
CA ASP A 262 16.04 -10.46 -14.69
C ASP A 262 15.52 -9.07 -15.05
N GLY A 263 14.93 -8.93 -16.21
CA GLY A 263 14.38 -7.67 -16.74
C GLY A 263 13.00 -7.29 -16.21
N SER A 264 12.53 -7.91 -15.13
CA SER A 264 11.20 -7.66 -14.54
C SER A 264 11.13 -6.46 -13.61
N TRP A 265 12.26 -5.82 -13.33
CA TRP A 265 12.38 -4.67 -12.42
C TRP A 265 12.38 -3.35 -13.17
N ASN A 266 11.91 -2.30 -12.51
CA ASN A 266 11.83 -0.96 -13.12
C ASN A 266 13.08 -0.12 -12.86
N VAL A 267 13.71 -0.25 -11.69
CA VAL A 267 14.90 0.51 -11.31
C VAL A 267 16.00 -0.46 -10.92
N TYR A 268 17.19 -0.26 -11.49
CA TYR A 268 18.43 -0.96 -11.16
C TYR A 268 19.43 0.08 -10.66
N LEU A 269 19.94 -0.08 -9.46
CA LEU A 269 21.03 0.70 -8.89
C LEU A 269 22.20 -0.21 -8.58
N VAL A 270 23.35 0.13 -9.10
CA VAL A 270 24.58 -0.61 -8.81
C VAL A 270 25.01 -0.34 -7.38
N GLY A 271 25.20 -1.40 -6.61
CA GLY A 271 25.32 -1.25 -5.18
C GLY A 271 26.42 -2.01 -4.48
N VAL A 272 26.96 -3.09 -5.03
CA VAL A 272 27.85 -3.97 -4.24
C VAL A 272 29.19 -4.15 -4.91
N SER A 273 30.23 -4.20 -4.07
CA SER A 273 31.66 -4.23 -4.39
C SER A 273 32.05 -5.01 -5.64
N SER A 274 32.98 -4.42 -6.40
CA SER A 274 33.64 -5.04 -7.53
C SER A 274 34.85 -5.88 -7.14
N ALA A 275 35.20 -6.00 -5.88
CA ALA A 275 36.55 -6.43 -5.48
C ALA A 275 36.75 -7.92 -5.24
N GLY A 276 35.81 -8.81 -5.57
CA GLY A 276 36.00 -10.26 -5.47
C GLY A 276 36.17 -10.82 -4.04
N THR A 277 36.15 -9.98 -3.03
CA THR A 277 36.17 -10.39 -1.63
C THR A 277 34.78 -10.20 -1.06
N ALA A 278 34.23 -11.25 -0.45
CA ALA A 278 32.93 -11.24 0.21
C ALA A 278 32.95 -10.32 1.44
N VAL A 279 32.80 -9.02 1.25
CA VAL A 279 32.86 -8.03 2.34
C VAL A 279 31.48 -7.52 2.74
N GLN A 280 30.45 -7.77 1.95
CA GLN A 280 29.13 -7.15 2.14
C GLN A 280 28.01 -8.21 2.17
N THR A 281 26.93 -7.88 2.86
CA THR A 281 25.74 -8.74 2.95
C THR A 281 24.89 -8.60 1.68
N ILE A 282 24.52 -9.74 1.08
CA ILE A 282 23.47 -9.85 0.07
C ILE A 282 22.50 -10.93 0.52
N ILE A 283 21.23 -10.55 0.71
CA ILE A 283 20.14 -11.49 1.04
C ILE A 283 19.08 -11.38 -0.06
N ARG A 284 18.65 -12.55 -0.55
CA ARG A 284 17.55 -12.72 -1.50
C ARG A 284 16.63 -13.80 -0.95
N ASP A 285 15.32 -13.50 -0.88
CA ASP A 285 14.29 -14.43 -0.38
C ASP A 285 14.65 -15.06 0.99
N GLY A 286 15.19 -14.23 1.88
CA GLY A 286 15.60 -14.64 3.22
C GLY A 286 16.88 -15.45 3.30
N GLN A 287 17.59 -15.68 2.17
CA GLN A 287 18.82 -16.47 2.12
C GLN A 287 20.03 -15.61 1.79
N PHE A 288 21.15 -15.86 2.46
CA PHE A 288 22.41 -15.22 2.11
C PHE A 288 22.88 -15.72 0.73
N VAL A 289 22.96 -14.82 -0.23
CA VAL A 289 23.56 -15.05 -1.54
C VAL A 289 25.07 -14.95 -1.45
N GLN A 290 25.54 -14.04 -0.60
CA GLN A 290 26.94 -13.86 -0.29
C GLN A 290 27.12 -13.79 1.23
N ASP A 291 28.16 -14.44 1.72
CA ASP A 291 28.49 -14.48 3.14
C ASP A 291 29.37 -13.28 3.49
N PRO A 292 28.93 -12.38 4.37
CA PRO A 292 29.72 -11.21 4.74
C PRO A 292 30.93 -11.60 5.60
N HIS A 293 32.00 -10.81 5.51
CA HIS A 293 33.18 -10.99 6.33
C HIS A 293 32.83 -10.90 7.83
N ALA A 294 33.30 -11.87 8.60
CA ALA A 294 32.84 -12.12 9.98
C ALA A 294 33.17 -11.03 11.01
N ILE A 295 33.99 -10.03 10.68
CA ILE A 295 34.51 -9.06 11.66
C ILE A 295 33.99 -7.64 11.51
N ASN A 296 33.29 -7.32 10.41
CA ASN A 296 32.85 -5.96 10.12
C ASN A 296 31.34 -5.86 10.08
N SER A 297 30.78 -4.78 10.62
CA SER A 297 29.42 -4.37 10.34
C SER A 297 29.38 -3.37 9.20
N PHE A 298 28.31 -3.43 8.40
CA PHE A 298 28.13 -2.56 7.24
C PHE A 298 26.76 -1.87 7.30
N ALA A 299 26.71 -0.66 6.78
CA ALA A 299 25.44 -0.01 6.45
C ALA A 299 24.64 -0.94 5.53
N THR A 300 23.41 -1.19 5.85
CA THR A 300 22.55 -2.14 5.12
C THR A 300 21.15 -1.59 4.96
N ILE A 301 20.59 -1.69 3.76
CA ILE A 301 19.15 -1.53 3.52
C ILE A 301 18.54 -2.92 3.35
N GLY A 302 17.35 -3.12 3.90
CA GLY A 302 16.58 -4.34 3.70
C GLY A 302 15.09 -4.07 3.70
N GLN A 303 14.35 -5.01 3.10
CA GLN A 303 12.90 -5.08 3.15
C GLN A 303 12.49 -6.38 3.81
N ASP A 304 11.55 -6.33 4.73
CA ASP A 304 11.02 -7.51 5.42
C ASP A 304 9.89 -8.19 4.62
N ASN A 305 9.32 -9.26 5.17
CA ASN A 305 8.22 -9.99 4.53
C ASN A 305 6.90 -9.20 4.45
N ASN A 306 6.77 -8.12 5.22
CA ASN A 306 5.59 -7.23 5.18
C ASN A 306 5.78 -6.05 4.22
N GLY A 307 6.93 -5.97 3.56
CA GLY A 307 7.28 -4.89 2.65
C GLY A 307 7.88 -3.65 3.32
N ALA A 308 8.08 -3.66 4.64
CA ALA A 308 8.64 -2.50 5.35
C ALA A 308 10.15 -2.39 5.12
N TYR A 309 10.58 -1.17 4.80
CA TYR A 309 11.99 -0.86 4.62
C TYR A 309 12.66 -0.54 5.95
N LYS A 310 13.87 -1.02 6.12
CA LYS A 310 14.73 -0.74 7.27
C LYS A 310 16.16 -0.50 6.82
N MET A 311 16.83 0.45 7.46
CA MET A 311 18.28 0.62 7.36
C MET A 311 18.89 0.42 8.75
N ALA A 312 20.06 -0.22 8.81
CA ALA A 312 20.82 -0.44 10.02
C ALA A 312 22.26 -0.83 9.68
N TRP A 313 23.17 -0.80 10.63
CA TRP A 313 24.41 -1.55 10.50
C TRP A 313 24.11 -3.01 10.74
N SER A 314 24.62 -3.89 9.90
CA SER A 314 24.35 -5.32 10.03
C SER A 314 25.60 -6.18 9.98
N GLN A 315 25.52 -7.34 10.58
CA GLN A 315 26.52 -8.39 10.55
C GLN A 315 25.85 -9.75 10.69
N LYS A 316 26.48 -10.80 10.13
CA LYS A 316 26.00 -12.17 10.26
C LYS A 316 26.57 -12.83 11.52
N PHE A 317 25.70 -13.46 12.32
CA PHE A 317 26.07 -14.36 13.43
C PHE A 317 25.19 -15.60 13.36
N ASP A 318 25.78 -16.77 13.53
CA ASP A 318 25.07 -18.05 13.59
C ASP A 318 24.07 -18.26 12.43
N GLY A 319 24.47 -17.85 11.23
CA GLY A 319 23.62 -17.98 10.02
C GLY A 319 22.49 -16.96 9.90
N LYS A 320 22.36 -16.02 10.83
CA LYS A 320 21.33 -14.98 10.86
C LYS A 320 21.91 -13.58 10.68
N LEU A 321 21.13 -12.69 10.08
CA LEU A 321 21.46 -11.27 10.03
C LEU A 321 21.08 -10.61 11.36
N TYR A 322 21.98 -9.80 11.91
CA TYR A 322 21.75 -8.98 13.08
C TYR A 322 21.86 -7.51 12.71
N ALA A 323 20.92 -6.72 13.16
CA ALA A 323 20.94 -5.25 13.10
C ALA A 323 21.48 -4.68 14.40
N PHE A 324 22.36 -3.69 14.30
CA PHE A 324 23.03 -3.06 15.42
C PHE A 324 22.61 -1.60 15.59
N PRO A 325 22.53 -1.11 16.83
CA PRO A 325 22.29 0.29 17.11
C PRO A 325 23.48 1.16 16.70
N PHE A 326 23.20 2.45 16.50
CA PHE A 326 24.22 3.48 16.32
C PHE A 326 25.14 3.55 17.55
N ARG A 327 26.45 3.70 17.29
CA ARG A 327 27.46 4.01 18.30
C ARG A 327 28.00 5.40 18.06
N ASP A 328 27.97 6.24 19.07
CA ASP A 328 28.61 7.54 19.04
C ASP A 328 30.07 7.40 19.48
N GLY A 329 30.98 7.53 18.55
CA GLY A 329 32.40 7.33 18.79
C GLY A 329 33.24 7.65 17.55
N SER A 330 34.55 7.44 17.67
CA SER A 330 35.54 7.74 16.63
C SER A 330 36.38 6.53 16.18
N SER A 331 36.19 5.39 16.85
CA SER A 331 36.98 4.19 16.55
C SER A 331 36.06 2.99 16.38
N PHE A 332 36.33 2.18 15.40
CA PHE A 332 35.61 0.92 15.21
C PHE A 332 35.95 -0.08 16.29
N THR A 333 34.92 -0.70 16.83
CA THR A 333 35.03 -1.88 17.67
C THR A 333 34.13 -2.96 17.10
N ALA A 334 34.65 -4.18 16.97
CA ALA A 334 33.88 -5.30 16.45
C ALA A 334 32.54 -5.44 17.17
N ARG A 335 31.50 -5.73 16.43
CA ARG A 335 30.17 -6.01 16.98
C ARG A 335 30.15 -7.37 17.65
N VAL A 336 29.42 -7.49 18.74
CA VAL A 336 29.13 -8.79 19.37
C VAL A 336 27.64 -9.08 19.23
N GLN A 337 27.30 -10.35 19.09
CA GLN A 337 25.93 -10.79 18.81
C GLN A 337 24.92 -10.25 19.83
N SER A 338 25.30 -10.20 21.12
CA SER A 338 24.44 -9.71 22.20
C SER A 338 24.03 -8.23 22.07
N ASP A 339 24.78 -7.42 21.33
CA ASP A 339 24.48 -5.99 21.12
C ASP A 339 23.48 -5.78 19.98
N GLY A 340 23.21 -6.82 19.19
CA GLY A 340 22.35 -6.77 18.02
C GLY A 340 20.98 -7.42 18.24
N THR A 341 20.07 -7.13 17.34
CA THR A 341 18.77 -7.80 17.25
C THR A 341 18.69 -8.56 15.94
N VAL A 342 18.10 -9.76 15.95
CA VAL A 342 17.84 -10.52 14.71
C VAL A 342 17.01 -9.68 13.75
N TRP A 343 17.42 -9.66 12.51
CA TRP A 343 16.73 -8.95 11.43
C TRP A 343 16.30 -9.94 10.35
N ASP A 344 15.02 -10.27 10.31
CA ASP A 344 14.42 -11.16 9.33
C ASP A 344 14.14 -10.38 8.02
N ALA A 345 15.21 -10.05 7.31
CA ALA A 345 15.12 -9.39 6.02
C ALA A 345 14.79 -10.42 4.94
N LYS A 346 13.73 -10.17 4.15
CA LYS A 346 13.45 -10.91 2.90
C LYS A 346 14.51 -10.62 1.85
N THR A 347 14.87 -9.35 1.75
CA THR A 347 15.92 -8.86 0.87
C THR A 347 16.78 -7.86 1.61
N ALA A 348 18.09 -7.94 1.48
CA ALA A 348 18.99 -6.94 2.06
C ALA A 348 20.25 -6.79 1.22
N VAL A 349 20.77 -5.57 1.17
CA VAL A 349 22.05 -5.25 0.52
C VAL A 349 22.83 -4.27 1.38
N SER A 350 24.11 -4.57 1.60
CA SER A 350 25.02 -3.67 2.29
C SER A 350 25.68 -2.69 1.34
N GLY A 351 26.02 -1.52 1.86
CA GLY A 351 26.88 -0.49 1.24
C GLY A 351 27.86 0.08 2.24
N ILE A 352 28.62 1.09 1.83
CA ILE A 352 29.64 1.75 2.66
C ILE A 352 29.75 3.22 2.22
N PRO A 353 29.67 4.17 3.16
CA PRO A 353 29.20 4.09 4.54
C PRO A 353 27.72 4.48 4.68
N MET A 354 27.18 4.31 5.90
CA MET A 354 26.00 5.08 6.30
C MET A 354 26.42 6.54 6.40
N VAL A 355 25.69 7.42 5.69
CA VAL A 355 26.01 8.87 5.63
C VAL A 355 24.99 9.73 6.37
N LEU A 356 23.77 9.20 6.56
CA LEU A 356 22.68 9.86 7.27
C LEU A 356 22.01 8.83 8.20
N TRP A 357 21.77 9.21 9.45
CA TRP A 357 21.10 8.38 10.44
C TRP A 357 20.15 9.18 11.31
N ASN A 358 18.88 8.76 11.40
CA ASN A 358 17.83 9.47 12.14
C ASN A 358 17.78 10.97 11.85
N GLY A 359 17.91 11.36 10.57
CA GLY A 359 17.88 12.74 10.09
C GLY A 359 19.16 13.54 10.38
N ASN A 360 20.20 12.91 10.94
CA ASN A 360 21.48 13.55 11.22
C ASN A 360 22.55 13.11 10.23
N VAL A 361 23.22 14.08 9.60
CA VAL A 361 24.41 13.83 8.80
C VAL A 361 25.50 13.34 9.70
N LEU A 362 26.06 12.15 9.40
CA LEU A 362 27.12 11.55 10.21
C LEU A 362 28.47 12.23 9.92
N THR A 363 29.27 12.39 10.96
CA THR A 363 30.67 12.79 10.85
C THR A 363 31.53 11.63 10.36
N GLU A 364 32.72 11.92 9.83
CA GLU A 364 33.71 10.89 9.47
C GLU A 364 34.01 9.96 10.66
N ALA A 365 34.20 10.52 11.84
CA ALA A 365 34.45 9.74 13.06
C ALA A 365 33.30 8.75 13.37
N GLN A 366 32.06 9.21 13.27
CA GLN A 366 30.89 8.36 13.51
C GLN A 366 30.75 7.27 12.44
N THR A 367 31.06 7.56 11.18
CA THR A 367 31.07 6.53 10.12
C THR A 367 32.16 5.48 10.40
N ILE A 368 33.37 5.90 10.74
CA ILE A 368 34.46 4.96 11.10
C ILE A 368 34.05 4.08 12.30
N CYS A 369 33.43 4.66 13.33
CA CYS A 369 32.99 3.93 14.51
C CYS A 369 32.00 2.80 14.21
N ASN A 370 31.16 2.99 13.19
CA ASN A 370 30.06 2.06 12.90
C ASN A 370 30.31 1.13 11.71
N ASP A 371 31.05 1.59 10.70
CA ASP A 371 31.31 0.86 9.44
C ASP A 371 32.79 0.42 9.37
N GLY A 372 33.19 -0.57 10.04
CA GLY A 372 34.54 -1.02 10.36
C GLY A 372 35.63 -1.08 9.28
N SER A 373 35.42 -0.61 8.07
CA SER A 373 36.44 -0.63 7.01
C SER A 373 36.66 0.72 6.33
N ASN A 374 36.23 1.85 6.95
CA ASN A 374 35.90 3.04 6.18
C ASN A 374 36.80 4.26 6.36
N SER A 375 37.98 4.12 6.89
CA SER A 375 38.89 5.25 7.18
C SER A 375 39.32 6.08 5.95
N GLY A 376 39.11 5.61 4.73
CA GLY A 376 39.56 6.30 3.51
C GLY A 376 38.49 7.05 2.73
N TRP A 377 37.20 6.81 2.98
CA TRP A 377 36.13 7.31 2.10
C TRP A 377 35.77 8.78 2.35
N TYR A 378 35.93 9.26 3.60
CA TYR A 378 35.78 10.67 3.94
C TYR A 378 37.11 11.47 3.86
N ALA A 379 38.24 10.78 3.81
CA ALA A 379 39.54 11.44 3.84
C ALA A 379 39.67 12.43 2.64
N GLY A 380 39.80 13.71 2.96
CA GLY A 380 39.85 14.78 1.98
C GLY A 380 38.54 15.06 1.26
N ASN A 381 37.47 14.31 1.57
CA ASN A 381 36.11 14.48 1.03
C ASN A 381 36.03 14.75 -0.49
N PRO A 382 36.74 13.99 -1.34
CA PRO A 382 36.78 14.23 -2.78
C PRO A 382 35.41 14.01 -3.42
N ALA A 383 35.12 14.84 -4.44
CA ALA A 383 33.92 14.65 -5.25
C ALA A 383 34.17 13.54 -6.30
N TYR A 384 33.25 12.58 -6.34
CA TYR A 384 33.24 11.47 -7.30
C TYR A 384 31.81 11.23 -7.80
N ALA A 385 31.70 10.43 -8.87
CA ALA A 385 30.42 9.78 -9.16
C ALA A 385 30.01 8.95 -7.93
N ARG A 386 28.72 9.03 -7.55
CA ARG A 386 28.18 8.34 -6.36
C ARG A 386 26.86 7.67 -6.67
N ALA A 387 26.68 6.48 -6.09
CA ALA A 387 25.39 5.84 -5.95
C ALA A 387 25.03 5.76 -4.48
N ALA A 388 23.77 5.96 -4.15
CA ALA A 388 23.30 5.91 -2.78
C ALA A 388 21.83 5.47 -2.73
N VAL A 389 21.42 5.00 -1.57
CA VAL A 389 20.02 4.74 -1.27
C VAL A 389 19.66 5.34 0.08
N GLY A 390 18.45 5.88 0.19
CA GLY A 390 17.93 6.43 1.43
C GLY A 390 16.47 6.10 1.63
N VAL A 391 16.03 6.15 2.88
CA VAL A 391 14.65 5.83 3.28
C VAL A 391 14.10 7.01 4.10
N THR A 392 12.87 7.42 3.80
CA THR A 392 12.14 8.42 4.59
C THR A 392 11.41 7.78 5.78
N ALA A 393 10.93 8.60 6.72
CA ALA A 393 10.11 8.13 7.83
C ALA A 393 8.78 7.48 7.37
N GLN A 394 8.29 7.83 6.17
CA GLN A 394 7.08 7.28 5.57
C GLN A 394 7.34 6.02 4.73
N GLY A 395 8.59 5.52 4.71
CA GLY A 395 8.95 4.31 3.96
C GLY A 395 9.16 4.50 2.46
N LYS A 396 9.26 5.74 1.95
CA LYS A 396 9.74 5.97 0.59
C LYS A 396 11.21 5.66 0.48
N VAL A 397 11.63 5.14 -0.66
CA VAL A 397 13.02 4.86 -0.98
C VAL A 397 13.49 5.79 -2.08
N PHE A 398 14.65 6.36 -1.89
CA PHE A 398 15.35 7.18 -2.88
C PHE A 398 16.59 6.42 -3.37
N ALA A 399 16.65 6.12 -4.65
CA ALA A 399 17.86 5.66 -5.31
C ALA A 399 18.51 6.85 -6.00
N PHE A 400 19.70 7.21 -5.58
CA PHE A 400 20.47 8.36 -6.09
C PHE A 400 21.64 7.87 -6.94
N CYS A 401 21.89 8.55 -8.06
CA CYS A 401 23.08 8.36 -8.86
C CYS A 401 23.59 9.72 -9.37
N GLY A 402 24.76 10.11 -8.91
CA GLY A 402 25.45 11.34 -9.33
C GLY A 402 26.60 11.02 -10.30
N GLN A 403 26.72 11.86 -11.35
CA GLN A 403 27.70 11.70 -12.43
C GLN A 403 29.00 12.45 -12.12
N GLN A 404 30.12 11.91 -12.57
CA GLN A 404 31.40 12.62 -12.64
C GLN A 404 32.00 12.41 -14.02
N VAL A 405 31.92 13.42 -14.86
CA VAL A 405 32.43 13.46 -16.24
C VAL A 405 32.75 14.90 -16.57
N GLU A 406 33.25 15.18 -17.79
CA GLU A 406 33.33 16.55 -18.27
C GLU A 406 31.97 17.24 -18.17
N GLY A 407 31.91 18.38 -17.50
CA GLY A 407 30.70 19.13 -17.23
C GLY A 407 29.88 18.63 -16.01
N SER A 408 30.38 17.63 -15.23
CA SER A 408 29.79 17.21 -13.96
C SER A 408 30.86 16.84 -12.95
N VAL A 409 30.99 17.67 -11.89
CA VAL A 409 32.12 17.56 -10.94
C VAL A 409 32.02 16.40 -9.99
N GLY A 410 30.83 15.76 -9.87
CA GLY A 410 30.60 14.69 -8.90
C GLY A 410 30.16 15.21 -7.52
N VAL A 411 30.06 14.32 -6.56
CA VAL A 411 29.49 14.56 -5.23
C VAL A 411 30.44 14.04 -4.16
N SER A 412 30.76 14.88 -3.16
CA SER A 412 31.47 14.42 -1.98
C SER A 412 30.56 13.63 -1.05
N MET A 413 31.12 12.85 -0.11
CA MET A 413 30.32 12.09 0.87
C MET A 413 29.46 12.99 1.76
N LEU A 414 30.05 14.13 2.17
CA LEU A 414 29.32 15.10 3.00
C LEU A 414 28.20 15.76 2.23
N ASP A 415 28.41 16.08 0.95
CA ASP A 415 27.36 16.68 0.12
C ASP A 415 26.28 15.67 -0.25
N LEU A 416 26.65 14.41 -0.47
CA LEU A 416 25.69 13.33 -0.64
C LEU A 416 24.78 13.21 0.58
N ALA A 417 25.35 13.21 1.79
CA ALA A 417 24.58 13.16 3.02
C ALA A 417 23.60 14.32 3.17
N LYS A 418 24.03 15.54 2.81
CA LYS A 418 23.16 16.74 2.81
C LYS A 418 22.05 16.62 1.78
N VAL A 419 22.36 16.19 0.55
CA VAL A 419 21.36 15.94 -0.51
C VAL A 419 20.31 14.94 -0.04
N MET A 420 20.73 13.80 0.49
CA MET A 420 19.78 12.79 0.98
C MET A 420 18.91 13.32 2.13
N LYS A 421 19.46 14.17 2.99
CA LYS A 421 18.68 14.85 4.04
C LYS A 421 17.68 15.85 3.46
N GLU A 422 18.07 16.65 2.49
CA GLU A 422 17.19 17.61 1.80
C GLU A 422 16.07 16.92 1.03
N LEU A 423 16.32 15.73 0.50
CA LEU A 423 15.31 14.84 -0.10
C LEU A 423 14.32 14.25 0.93
N GLY A 424 14.52 14.52 2.24
CA GLY A 424 13.64 14.04 3.32
C GLY A 424 13.96 12.64 3.82
N CYS A 425 15.11 12.06 3.46
CA CYS A 425 15.53 10.79 4.02
C CYS A 425 15.85 10.94 5.52
N VAL A 426 15.50 9.94 6.31
CA VAL A 426 15.90 9.83 7.72
C VAL A 426 17.16 8.97 7.87
N SER A 427 17.39 8.06 6.92
CA SER A 427 18.63 7.28 6.84
C SER A 427 19.04 7.12 5.39
N ALA A 428 20.36 7.17 5.13
CA ALA A 428 20.92 6.97 3.81
C ALA A 428 22.32 6.38 3.88
N MET A 429 22.66 5.55 2.90
CA MET A 429 23.98 4.97 2.74
C MET A 429 24.49 5.14 1.32
N SER A 430 25.81 5.24 1.17
CA SER A 430 26.49 5.21 -0.11
C SER A 430 26.81 3.80 -0.54
N PHE A 431 26.98 3.64 -1.83
CA PHE A 431 27.64 2.49 -2.46
C PHE A 431 29.03 2.90 -2.96
N GLU A 432 29.72 2.01 -3.68
CA GLU A 432 30.99 2.36 -4.28
C GLU A 432 30.89 3.60 -5.19
N GLY A 433 31.91 4.41 -5.15
CA GLY A 433 32.03 5.62 -5.96
C GLY A 433 32.93 5.44 -7.21
N SER A 434 33.27 6.57 -7.84
CA SER A 434 34.18 6.68 -8.98
C SER A 434 33.62 6.01 -10.26
N SER A 435 34.17 4.87 -10.67
CA SER A 435 33.81 4.19 -11.92
C SER A 435 32.68 3.15 -11.78
N SER A 436 32.13 2.99 -10.58
CA SER A 436 31.12 1.98 -10.28
C SER A 436 29.66 2.48 -10.35
N PRO A 437 29.36 3.75 -9.95
CA PRO A 437 27.98 4.22 -9.91
C PRO A 437 27.31 4.15 -11.26
N ASN A 438 26.16 3.51 -11.30
CA ASN A 438 25.24 3.54 -12.44
C ASN A 438 23.82 3.26 -11.96
N MET A 439 22.84 3.77 -12.70
CA MET A 439 21.43 3.53 -12.48
C MET A 439 20.74 3.37 -13.84
N ARG A 440 19.88 2.37 -13.97
CA ARG A 440 19.01 2.19 -15.12
C ARG A 440 17.58 2.19 -14.67
N VAL A 441 16.73 2.84 -15.44
CA VAL A 441 15.30 2.87 -15.19
C VAL A 441 14.59 2.41 -16.47
N ASN A 442 13.78 1.37 -16.36
CA ASN A 442 13.00 0.82 -17.46
C ASN A 442 13.82 0.65 -18.75
N LYS A 443 15.01 0.06 -18.62
CA LYS A 443 15.99 -0.21 -19.69
C LYS A 443 16.75 1.02 -20.25
N HIS A 444 16.58 2.20 -19.64
CA HIS A 444 17.29 3.40 -20.03
C HIS A 444 18.37 3.75 -19.01
N GLU A 445 19.55 4.13 -19.47
CA GLU A 445 20.60 4.65 -18.60
C GLU A 445 20.28 6.08 -18.15
N THR A 446 20.59 6.40 -16.88
CA THR A 446 20.38 7.72 -16.33
C THR A 446 21.65 8.57 -16.39
N VAL A 447 22.79 8.01 -15.95
CA VAL A 447 24.07 8.70 -15.88
C VAL A 447 25.18 7.89 -16.52
N LEU A 448 26.19 8.56 -16.99
CA LEU A 448 27.45 7.96 -17.37
C LEU A 448 28.38 7.93 -16.16
N ASN A 449 28.96 6.79 -15.86
CA ASN A 449 30.04 6.71 -14.90
C ASN A 449 31.36 7.24 -15.50
N SER A 450 32.35 7.52 -14.64
CA SER A 450 33.62 8.11 -15.08
C SER A 450 34.40 7.22 -16.08
N LYS A 451 34.22 5.92 -16.07
CA LYS A 451 34.84 5.01 -17.05
C LYS A 451 34.16 5.07 -18.41
N ALA A 452 32.85 5.03 -18.44
CA ALA A 452 32.10 5.19 -19.68
C ALA A 452 32.39 6.55 -20.34
N ALA A 453 32.49 7.62 -19.55
CA ALA A 453 32.86 8.94 -20.03
C ALA A 453 34.28 9.04 -20.59
N SER A 454 35.24 8.29 -20.04
CA SER A 454 36.61 8.21 -20.54
C SER A 454 36.80 7.21 -21.70
N GLY A 455 35.69 6.56 -22.16
CA GLY A 455 35.74 5.51 -23.18
C GLY A 455 36.32 4.20 -22.68
N SER A 456 36.50 4.03 -21.38
CA SER A 456 36.92 2.77 -20.76
C SER A 456 35.73 1.83 -20.52
N ALA A 457 36.00 0.53 -20.43
CA ALA A 457 34.95 -0.43 -20.11
C ALA A 457 34.33 -0.13 -18.74
N GLU A 458 32.99 -0.24 -18.65
CA GLU A 458 32.26 -0.12 -17.40
C GLU A 458 32.78 -1.13 -16.36
N LYS A 459 32.87 -0.72 -15.11
CA LYS A 459 33.26 -1.61 -14.02
C LYS A 459 32.13 -2.55 -13.69
N GLY A 460 32.36 -3.85 -13.84
CA GLY A 460 31.39 -4.87 -13.42
C GLY A 460 31.17 -4.88 -11.90
N MET A 461 29.97 -5.24 -11.50
CA MET A 461 29.50 -5.32 -10.11
C MET A 461 28.93 -6.71 -9.82
N GLN A 462 28.93 -7.11 -8.56
CA GLN A 462 28.45 -8.43 -8.14
C GLN A 462 26.93 -8.53 -8.14
N CYS A 463 26.25 -7.42 -7.90
CA CYS A 463 24.78 -7.33 -7.96
C CYS A 463 24.31 -5.89 -8.18
N ALA A 464 23.04 -5.76 -8.55
CA ALA A 464 22.27 -4.53 -8.50
C ALA A 464 21.18 -4.62 -7.43
N LEU A 465 20.98 -3.54 -6.71
CA LEU A 465 19.76 -3.29 -5.92
C LEU A 465 18.66 -2.88 -6.88
N VAL A 466 17.51 -3.53 -6.81
CA VAL A 466 16.43 -3.33 -7.79
C VAL A 466 15.09 -3.06 -7.13
N PHE A 467 14.21 -2.34 -7.85
CA PHE A 467 12.88 -1.97 -7.36
C PHE A 467 11.80 -2.09 -8.45
N LYS A 468 10.60 -2.48 -8.02
CA LYS A 468 9.38 -2.48 -8.82
C LYS A 468 8.14 -2.21 -7.99
#